data_e324add7222638ea612bf8d6a236d5b4
#
_entry.id   e324add7222638ea612bf8d6a236d5b4
#
_cell.length_a   1.000
_cell.length_b   1.000
_cell.length_c   1.000
_cell.angle_alpha   90.00
_cell.angle_beta   90.00
_cell.angle_gamma   90.00
#
_symmetry.space_group_name_H-M   'P 1'
#
loop_
_entity.id
_entity.type
_entity.pdbx_description
1 polymer ?
#
loop_
_entity_poly.entity_id
_entity_poly.type
_entity_poly.pdbx_seq_one_letter_code
_entity_poly.pdbx_strand_id
1 'polypeptide(L)'
;MSHRVALCAGLLFAAAVITAPAAHADDWSKTYAVNGHADLHVQTDDGNVSVTSADQNEIYVHVTTTRYTIGSSGVSIEQNQNGNSIDIHVRTPHFHWGFWGSSGTIRVDVRVPRNLNLDVNTGDGNVSAEPVAGNIRIVTGDGNITANGLHGQIYLHSGDGRIESSSMDGALKVDTGDGHITIDGRFDSLQAQTGDGSIDASAAAGSKVADGWALHSGDGRITLRVPSDLNAELDAHTGDGSVSVDVPITVSGTLNGSSVRGKLNSGGGLLRISSGDGSIHIEKT
;
A
#
# COMPACT_ATOMS: atom_id res chain seq x y z
N MET A 1 32.68 48.42 -71.94
CA MET A 1 31.49 47.62 -71.53
C MET A 1 31.92 46.48 -70.61
N SER A 2 31.75 46.65 -69.32
CA SER A 2 32.24 45.73 -68.28
C SER A 2 31.02 45.03 -67.63
N HIS A 3 30.93 43.75 -67.80
CA HIS A 3 29.92 42.91 -67.12
C HIS A 3 30.44 42.45 -65.82
N ARG A 4 29.79 42.86 -64.72
CA ARG A 4 30.04 42.35 -63.37
C ARG A 4 29.11 41.15 -63.14
N VAL A 5 29.70 40.01 -62.94
CA VAL A 5 29.00 38.80 -62.48
C VAL A 5 28.97 38.81 -60.96
N ALA A 6 27.76 38.83 -60.36
CA ALA A 6 27.56 38.69 -58.93
C ALA A 6 27.45 37.22 -58.57
N LEU A 7 28.33 36.75 -57.70
CA LEU A 7 28.34 35.40 -57.15
C LEU A 7 27.46 35.37 -55.86
N CYS A 8 26.30 34.75 -55.92
CA CYS A 8 25.51 34.47 -54.72
C CYS A 8 25.99 33.19 -54.05
N ALA A 9 26.63 33.36 -52.89
CA ALA A 9 26.97 32.23 -52.00
C ALA A 9 25.73 31.81 -51.18
N GLY A 10 25.15 30.70 -51.50
CA GLY A 10 24.07 30.10 -50.70
C GLY A 10 24.66 29.36 -49.49
N LEU A 11 24.36 29.80 -48.28
CA LEU A 11 24.64 29.06 -47.04
C LEU A 11 23.61 27.92 -46.90
N LEU A 12 24.05 26.68 -47.05
CA LEU A 12 23.30 25.51 -46.66
C LEU A 12 23.38 25.35 -45.14
N PHE A 13 22.27 25.60 -44.42
CA PHE A 13 22.11 25.22 -43.04
C PHE A 13 21.75 23.72 -42.97
N ALA A 14 22.71 22.89 -42.57
CA ALA A 14 22.45 21.50 -42.25
C ALA A 14 21.79 21.46 -40.85
N ALA A 15 20.48 21.22 -40.80
CA ALA A 15 19.77 20.93 -39.56
C ALA A 15 20.18 19.52 -39.11
N ALA A 16 20.96 19.46 -38.04
CA ALA A 16 21.25 18.22 -37.33
C ALA A 16 19.97 17.79 -36.61
N VAL A 17 19.30 16.78 -37.10
CA VAL A 17 18.21 16.09 -36.39
C VAL A 17 18.83 15.30 -35.27
N ILE A 18 18.76 15.81 -34.05
CA ILE A 18 19.12 15.06 -32.83
C ILE A 18 17.97 14.08 -32.60
N THR A 19 18.12 12.85 -33.06
CA THR A 19 17.23 11.75 -32.65
C THR A 19 17.56 11.40 -31.20
N ALA A 20 16.68 11.80 -30.28
CA ALA A 20 16.75 11.28 -28.91
C ALA A 20 16.60 9.74 -28.97
N PRO A 21 17.43 8.97 -28.24
CA PRO A 21 17.26 7.53 -28.17
C PRO A 21 15.87 7.23 -27.61
N ALA A 22 15.09 6.47 -28.36
CA ALA A 22 13.81 5.96 -27.87
C ALA A 22 14.10 5.13 -26.62
N ALA A 23 13.41 5.42 -25.51
CA ALA A 23 13.48 4.59 -24.34
C ALA A 23 12.98 3.20 -24.75
N HIS A 24 13.85 2.18 -24.73
CA HIS A 24 13.44 0.80 -24.93
C HIS A 24 12.58 0.41 -23.74
N ALA A 25 11.29 0.19 -23.99
CA ALA A 25 10.39 -0.53 -23.09
C ALA A 25 10.41 -1.98 -23.52
N ASP A 26 10.56 -2.88 -22.57
CA ASP A 26 10.45 -4.32 -22.80
C ASP A 26 9.31 -4.86 -21.96
N ASP A 27 8.60 -5.87 -22.43
CA ASP A 27 7.45 -6.45 -21.75
C ASP A 27 7.47 -7.99 -21.76
N TRP A 28 6.88 -8.55 -20.72
CA TRP A 28 6.63 -9.97 -20.58
C TRP A 28 5.24 -10.18 -20.00
N SER A 29 4.52 -11.17 -20.48
CA SER A 29 3.24 -11.53 -19.91
C SER A 29 2.99 -13.03 -19.91
N LYS A 30 2.22 -13.49 -18.93
CA LYS A 30 1.81 -14.89 -18.82
C LYS A 30 0.47 -15.02 -18.11
N THR A 31 -0.31 -16.00 -18.56
CA THR A 31 -1.58 -16.41 -17.95
C THR A 31 -1.42 -17.78 -17.30
N TYR A 32 -1.96 -17.93 -16.10
CA TYR A 32 -1.96 -19.14 -15.30
C TYR A 32 -3.42 -19.55 -15.05
N ALA A 33 -3.82 -20.71 -15.54
CA ALA A 33 -5.13 -21.25 -15.24
C ALA A 33 -5.18 -21.76 -13.80
N VAL A 34 -6.24 -21.41 -13.05
CA VAL A 34 -6.48 -21.86 -11.68
C VAL A 34 -7.87 -22.43 -11.54
N ASN A 35 -8.06 -23.40 -10.65
CA ASN A 35 -9.32 -24.04 -10.39
C ASN A 35 -9.72 -23.86 -8.93
N GLY A 36 -10.66 -22.95 -8.67
CA GLY A 36 -11.10 -22.62 -7.32
C GLY A 36 -10.16 -21.62 -6.62
N HIS A 37 -9.90 -21.83 -5.33
CA HIS A 37 -9.07 -20.93 -4.53
C HIS A 37 -7.61 -21.05 -4.93
N ALA A 38 -6.97 -19.93 -5.20
CA ALA A 38 -5.57 -19.85 -5.62
C ALA A 38 -4.72 -19.17 -4.55
N ASP A 39 -3.42 -19.47 -4.58
CA ASP A 39 -2.40 -18.78 -3.80
C ASP A 39 -1.44 -18.09 -4.77
N LEU A 40 -1.34 -16.77 -4.68
CA LEU A 40 -0.43 -15.99 -5.51
C LEU A 40 0.62 -15.29 -4.64
N HIS A 41 1.86 -15.55 -4.95
CA HIS A 41 3.01 -14.85 -4.37
C HIS A 41 3.73 -14.05 -5.44
N VAL A 42 3.84 -12.73 -5.24
CA VAL A 42 4.56 -11.81 -6.12
C VAL A 42 5.67 -11.14 -5.34
N GLN A 43 6.88 -11.34 -5.75
CA GLN A 43 8.05 -10.69 -5.20
C GLN A 43 8.77 -9.88 -6.27
N THR A 44 9.12 -8.63 -5.97
CA THR A 44 9.97 -7.80 -6.83
C THR A 44 10.95 -7.01 -5.98
N ASP A 45 12.13 -6.72 -6.52
CA ASP A 45 13.12 -5.95 -5.78
C ASP A 45 12.63 -4.49 -5.60
N ASP A 46 12.44 -3.72 -6.68
CA ASP A 46 12.03 -2.31 -6.63
C ASP A 46 10.87 -1.97 -7.59
N GLY A 47 10.10 -2.97 -8.00
CA GLY A 47 9.01 -2.79 -8.95
C GLY A 47 7.72 -2.29 -8.31
N ASN A 48 7.03 -1.36 -8.97
CA ASN A 48 5.65 -1.05 -8.61
C ASN A 48 4.73 -2.22 -8.94
N VAL A 49 3.85 -2.58 -8.01
CA VAL A 49 2.90 -3.69 -8.19
C VAL A 49 1.48 -3.16 -8.21
N SER A 50 0.71 -3.54 -9.22
CA SER A 50 -0.71 -3.23 -9.34
C SER A 50 -1.50 -4.53 -9.42
N VAL A 51 -2.37 -4.76 -8.44
CA VAL A 51 -3.26 -5.92 -8.40
C VAL A 51 -4.68 -5.48 -8.68
N THR A 52 -5.27 -6.04 -9.73
CA THR A 52 -6.68 -5.82 -10.10
C THR A 52 -7.43 -7.14 -10.09
N SER A 53 -8.70 -7.13 -9.70
CA SER A 53 -9.52 -8.34 -9.71
C SER A 53 -10.51 -8.39 -10.87
N ALA A 54 -10.82 -9.60 -11.33
CA ALA A 54 -11.84 -9.84 -12.34
C ALA A 54 -12.58 -11.17 -12.05
N ASP A 55 -13.77 -11.30 -12.65
CA ASP A 55 -14.54 -12.55 -12.58
C ASP A 55 -13.99 -13.56 -13.60
N GLN A 56 -12.91 -14.21 -13.24
CA GLN A 56 -12.17 -15.14 -14.09
C GLN A 56 -11.52 -16.25 -13.25
N ASN A 57 -11.18 -17.38 -13.91
CA ASN A 57 -10.48 -18.51 -13.30
C ASN A 57 -9.03 -18.59 -13.79
N GLU A 58 -8.40 -17.44 -13.89
CA GLU A 58 -7.00 -17.35 -14.33
C GLU A 58 -6.32 -16.17 -13.65
N ILE A 59 -5.02 -16.26 -13.51
CA ILE A 59 -4.16 -15.16 -13.05
C ILE A 59 -3.33 -14.71 -14.25
N TYR A 60 -3.45 -13.44 -14.60
CA TYR A 60 -2.64 -12.82 -15.65
C TYR A 60 -1.60 -11.91 -15.02
N VAL A 61 -0.36 -12.09 -15.40
CA VAL A 61 0.78 -11.28 -14.94
C VAL A 61 1.41 -10.60 -16.16
N HIS A 62 1.61 -9.31 -16.05
CA HIS A 62 2.28 -8.49 -17.06
C HIS A 62 3.38 -7.66 -16.40
N VAL A 63 4.60 -7.81 -16.86
CA VAL A 63 5.76 -7.06 -16.39
C VAL A 63 6.23 -6.15 -17.50
N THR A 64 6.29 -4.87 -17.23
CA THR A 64 6.83 -3.85 -18.15
C THR A 64 8.04 -3.17 -17.53
N THR A 65 9.04 -2.90 -18.37
CA THR A 65 10.25 -2.23 -17.94
C THR A 65 10.53 -1.03 -18.83
N THR A 66 11.13 0.01 -18.25
CA THR A 66 11.72 1.10 -19.04
C THR A 66 13.21 1.10 -18.83
N ARG A 67 14.00 1.20 -19.92
CA ARG A 67 15.47 1.19 -19.92
C ARG A 67 16.14 -0.10 -19.45
N TYR A 68 15.39 -1.09 -19.05
CA TYR A 68 15.88 -2.45 -18.82
C TYR A 68 15.37 -3.36 -19.94
N THR A 69 16.16 -4.34 -20.30
CA THR A 69 15.71 -5.47 -21.11
C THR A 69 15.27 -6.61 -20.19
N ILE A 70 14.29 -7.39 -20.58
CA ILE A 70 13.90 -8.61 -19.88
C ILE A 70 14.75 -9.78 -20.41
N GLY A 71 15.42 -10.49 -19.52
CA GLY A 71 16.26 -11.64 -19.86
C GLY A 71 17.51 -11.76 -19.00
N SER A 72 18.42 -12.62 -19.38
CA SER A 72 19.57 -13.02 -18.56
C SER A 72 20.58 -11.92 -18.22
N SER A 73 20.59 -10.83 -18.97
CA SER A 73 21.46 -9.66 -18.73
C SER A 73 20.69 -8.43 -18.22
N GLY A 74 19.41 -8.54 -18.01
CA GLY A 74 18.52 -7.48 -17.56
C GLY A 74 17.63 -7.90 -16.39
N VAL A 75 16.37 -7.50 -16.42
CA VAL A 75 15.37 -7.93 -15.45
C VAL A 75 15.10 -9.43 -15.66
N SER A 76 15.29 -10.23 -14.62
CA SER A 76 14.98 -11.66 -14.66
C SER A 76 13.59 -11.92 -14.04
N ILE A 77 12.80 -12.76 -14.69
CA ILE A 77 11.49 -13.18 -14.21
C ILE A 77 11.53 -14.68 -13.97
N GLU A 78 11.57 -15.05 -12.69
CA GLU A 78 11.45 -16.43 -12.26
C GLU A 78 9.98 -16.70 -11.95
N GLN A 79 9.44 -17.78 -12.45
CA GLN A 79 8.04 -18.12 -12.26
C GLN A 79 7.88 -19.62 -12.07
N ASN A 80 7.00 -19.98 -11.15
CA ASN A 80 6.66 -21.36 -10.86
C ASN A 80 5.15 -21.50 -10.66
N GLN A 81 4.58 -22.56 -11.18
CA GLN A 81 3.20 -22.93 -10.90
C GLN A 81 3.15 -24.37 -10.41
N ASN A 82 2.56 -24.57 -9.25
CA ASN A 82 2.28 -25.88 -8.68
C ASN A 82 0.77 -25.96 -8.33
N GLY A 83 -0.01 -26.53 -9.23
CA GLY A 83 -1.47 -26.53 -9.11
C GLY A 83 -2.04 -25.11 -9.12
N ASN A 84 -2.67 -24.70 -8.03
CA ASN A 84 -3.24 -23.36 -7.85
C ASN A 84 -2.28 -22.37 -7.15
N SER A 85 -1.08 -22.80 -6.78
CA SER A 85 -0.05 -21.92 -6.21
C SER A 85 0.86 -21.40 -7.31
N ILE A 86 0.97 -20.07 -7.40
CA ILE A 86 1.77 -19.36 -8.39
C ILE A 86 2.78 -18.47 -7.67
N ASP A 87 4.06 -18.64 -7.99
CA ASP A 87 5.15 -17.82 -7.49
C ASP A 87 5.75 -17.02 -8.64
N ILE A 88 5.85 -15.71 -8.49
CA ILE A 88 6.46 -14.79 -9.46
C ILE A 88 7.53 -14.00 -8.74
N HIS A 89 8.76 -14.07 -9.23
CA HIS A 89 9.84 -13.28 -8.70
C HIS A 89 10.49 -12.45 -9.83
N VAL A 90 10.40 -11.13 -9.71
CA VAL A 90 10.96 -10.16 -10.66
C VAL A 90 12.18 -9.51 -10.03
N ARG A 91 13.35 -9.80 -10.56
CA ARG A 91 14.63 -9.30 -10.03
C ARG A 91 15.22 -8.22 -10.91
N THR A 92 15.66 -7.13 -10.29
CA THR A 92 16.42 -6.08 -10.96
C THR A 92 17.84 -6.56 -11.30
N PRO A 93 18.43 -6.11 -12.39
CA PRO A 93 19.82 -6.42 -12.69
C PRO A 93 20.74 -5.73 -11.68
N HIS A 94 21.61 -6.49 -11.02
CA HIS A 94 22.63 -5.92 -10.15
C HIS A 94 23.73 -5.25 -11.00
N PHE A 95 23.68 -3.92 -11.12
CA PHE A 95 24.77 -3.16 -11.74
C PHE A 95 25.94 -3.02 -10.77
N HIS A 96 27.02 -3.70 -11.05
CA HIS A 96 28.30 -3.43 -10.41
C HIS A 96 28.95 -2.20 -11.08
N TRP A 97 28.91 -1.08 -10.37
CA TRP A 97 29.75 0.12 -10.55
C TRP A 97 29.81 0.74 -11.95
N GLY A 98 29.19 1.85 -12.13
CA GLY A 98 29.33 2.70 -13.31
C GLY A 98 28.44 3.94 -13.29
N PHE A 99 29.04 5.09 -13.24
CA PHE A 99 28.60 6.47 -13.41
C PHE A 99 27.22 6.73 -14.04
N TRP A 100 26.37 7.51 -13.34
CA TRP A 100 25.29 8.37 -13.87
C TRP A 100 24.37 7.75 -14.94
N GLY A 101 23.75 6.65 -14.66
CA GLY A 101 22.63 6.11 -15.44
C GLY A 101 21.32 6.38 -14.71
N SER A 102 20.34 7.02 -15.35
CA SER A 102 18.99 7.12 -14.80
C SER A 102 18.41 5.70 -14.63
N SER A 103 17.97 5.38 -13.43
CA SER A 103 17.33 4.10 -13.09
C SER A 103 16.17 3.82 -14.03
N GLY A 104 16.06 2.58 -14.50
CA GLY A 104 14.85 2.11 -15.17
C GLY A 104 13.72 1.93 -14.18
N THR A 105 12.50 1.78 -14.65
CA THR A 105 11.35 1.46 -13.82
C THR A 105 10.84 0.06 -14.17
N ILE A 106 10.34 -0.65 -13.17
CA ILE A 106 9.68 -1.94 -13.31
C ILE A 106 8.25 -1.78 -12.81
N ARG A 107 7.29 -2.27 -13.61
CA ARG A 107 5.89 -2.34 -13.23
C ARG A 107 5.42 -3.78 -13.39
N VAL A 108 4.76 -4.29 -12.38
CA VAL A 108 4.14 -5.61 -12.36
C VAL A 108 2.63 -5.43 -12.23
N ASP A 109 1.90 -5.63 -13.33
CA ASP A 109 0.44 -5.58 -13.35
C ASP A 109 -0.10 -6.99 -13.25
N VAL A 110 -0.91 -7.25 -12.23
CA VAL A 110 -1.47 -8.58 -11.96
C VAL A 110 -3.00 -8.50 -11.97
N ARG A 111 -3.62 -9.36 -12.76
CA ARG A 111 -5.07 -9.52 -12.74
C ARG A 111 -5.43 -10.88 -12.16
N VAL A 112 -6.27 -10.89 -11.12
CA VAL A 112 -6.56 -12.08 -10.31
C VAL A 112 -8.05 -12.37 -10.20
N PRO A 113 -8.45 -13.60 -9.85
CA PRO A 113 -9.80 -13.89 -9.37
C PRO A 113 -10.12 -13.07 -8.11
N ARG A 114 -11.41 -12.79 -7.86
CA ARG A 114 -11.83 -12.05 -6.65
C ARG A 114 -11.51 -12.76 -5.34
N ASN A 115 -11.43 -14.09 -5.35
CA ASN A 115 -11.19 -14.89 -4.16
C ASN A 115 -9.89 -15.67 -4.30
N LEU A 116 -8.85 -15.24 -3.58
CA LEU A 116 -7.56 -15.93 -3.51
C LEU A 116 -6.77 -15.47 -2.27
N ASN A 117 -5.74 -16.22 -1.92
CA ASN A 117 -4.70 -15.72 -1.02
C ASN A 117 -3.66 -14.93 -1.84
N LEU A 118 -3.32 -13.75 -1.36
CA LEU A 118 -2.41 -12.84 -2.04
C LEU A 118 -1.24 -12.46 -1.13
N ASP A 119 -0.03 -12.70 -1.57
CA ASP A 119 1.18 -12.21 -0.91
C ASP A 119 2.01 -11.40 -1.91
N VAL A 120 2.13 -10.09 -1.66
CA VAL A 120 2.91 -9.15 -2.47
C VAL A 120 4.05 -8.61 -1.62
N ASN A 121 5.27 -8.74 -2.12
CA ASN A 121 6.46 -8.20 -1.49
C ASN A 121 7.28 -7.41 -2.51
N THR A 122 7.58 -6.16 -2.23
CA THR A 122 8.47 -5.32 -3.05
C THR A 122 9.49 -4.62 -2.16
N GLY A 123 10.66 -4.28 -2.70
CA GLY A 123 11.61 -3.42 -2.02
C GLY A 123 11.00 -2.02 -1.80
N ASP A 124 11.31 -1.07 -2.68
CA ASP A 124 10.84 0.32 -2.52
C ASP A 124 9.67 0.70 -3.44
N GLY A 125 9.10 -0.28 -4.13
CA GLY A 125 7.99 -0.06 -5.07
C GLY A 125 6.66 0.25 -4.39
N ASN A 126 5.84 1.10 -5.03
CA ASN A 126 4.48 1.32 -4.59
C ASN A 126 3.59 0.11 -4.93
N VAL A 127 2.65 -0.19 -4.04
CA VAL A 127 1.67 -1.26 -4.27
C VAL A 127 0.26 -0.67 -4.30
N SER A 128 -0.49 -1.01 -5.34
CA SER A 128 -1.93 -0.75 -5.39
C SER A 128 -2.70 -2.06 -5.50
N ALA A 129 -3.75 -2.24 -4.69
CA ALA A 129 -4.59 -3.43 -4.71
C ALA A 129 -6.07 -3.04 -4.74
N GLU A 130 -6.81 -3.60 -5.70
CA GLU A 130 -8.24 -3.47 -5.86
C GLU A 130 -8.99 -4.67 -5.23
N PRO A 131 -10.33 -4.70 -5.23
CA PRO A 131 -11.11 -5.64 -4.42
C PRO A 131 -10.71 -7.10 -4.58
N VAL A 132 -10.22 -7.69 -3.50
CA VAL A 132 -9.84 -9.10 -3.38
C VAL A 132 -10.30 -9.62 -2.02
N ALA A 133 -10.71 -10.88 -1.97
CA ALA A 133 -11.14 -11.54 -0.74
C ALA A 133 -10.27 -12.77 -0.43
N GLY A 134 -9.79 -12.87 0.82
CA GLY A 134 -8.97 -13.99 1.30
C GLY A 134 -7.99 -13.59 2.38
N ASN A 135 -6.86 -14.29 2.43
CA ASN A 135 -5.71 -13.88 3.24
C ASN A 135 -4.81 -13.01 2.37
N ILE A 136 -4.68 -11.74 2.73
CA ILE A 136 -3.98 -10.74 1.93
C ILE A 136 -2.82 -10.19 2.74
N ARG A 137 -1.63 -10.31 2.19
CA ARG A 137 -0.42 -9.75 2.75
C ARG A 137 0.28 -8.87 1.70
N ILE A 138 0.48 -7.60 2.03
CA ILE A 138 1.18 -6.64 1.17
C ILE A 138 2.29 -5.99 1.98
N VAL A 139 3.51 -6.10 1.49
CA VAL A 139 4.71 -5.54 2.15
C VAL A 139 5.55 -4.79 1.14
N THR A 140 5.98 -3.62 1.51
CA THR A 140 6.99 -2.84 0.78
C THR A 140 8.04 -2.31 1.76
N GLY A 141 9.25 -2.05 1.28
CA GLY A 141 10.25 -1.33 2.06
C GLY A 141 9.76 0.10 2.32
N ASP A 142 10.01 1.02 1.40
CA ASP A 142 9.68 2.43 1.60
C ASP A 142 8.53 2.93 0.68
N GLY A 143 7.95 2.05 -0.12
CA GLY A 143 6.87 2.39 -1.04
C GLY A 143 5.53 2.67 -0.36
N ASN A 144 4.66 3.41 -1.02
CA ASN A 144 3.31 3.63 -0.56
C ASN A 144 2.41 2.42 -0.88
N ILE A 145 1.45 2.15 0.01
CA ILE A 145 0.41 1.14 -0.22
C ILE A 145 -0.94 1.83 -0.35
N THR A 146 -1.62 1.57 -1.45
CA THR A 146 -3.02 1.98 -1.67
C THR A 146 -3.87 0.72 -1.85
N ALA A 147 -4.75 0.44 -0.90
CA ALA A 147 -5.60 -0.75 -0.91
C ALA A 147 -7.08 -0.35 -0.88
N ASN A 148 -7.88 -0.92 -1.77
CA ASN A 148 -9.32 -0.62 -1.83
C ASN A 148 -10.15 -1.89 -1.92
N GLY A 149 -11.17 -2.00 -1.05
CA GLY A 149 -12.16 -3.08 -1.12
C GLY A 149 -11.59 -4.47 -0.80
N LEU A 150 -10.57 -4.58 0.03
CA LEU A 150 -10.04 -5.86 0.46
C LEU A 150 -10.92 -6.47 1.55
N HIS A 151 -11.13 -7.79 1.49
CA HIS A 151 -11.97 -8.53 2.42
C HIS A 151 -11.24 -9.71 3.04
N GLY A 152 -11.42 -9.95 4.33
CA GLY A 152 -10.92 -11.12 5.04
C GLY A 152 -9.83 -10.81 6.07
N GLN A 153 -8.71 -11.50 6.01
CA GLN A 153 -7.56 -11.23 6.87
C GLN A 153 -6.51 -10.43 6.10
N ILE A 154 -6.25 -9.20 6.51
CA ILE A 154 -5.46 -8.24 5.74
C ILE A 154 -4.30 -7.76 6.59
N TYR A 155 -3.11 -7.89 6.04
CA TYR A 155 -1.87 -7.34 6.61
C TYR A 155 -1.20 -6.43 5.59
N LEU A 156 -1.02 -5.15 5.96
CA LEU A 156 -0.33 -4.14 5.15
C LEU A 156 0.88 -3.62 5.93
N HIS A 157 2.04 -3.60 5.31
CA HIS A 157 3.26 -3.10 5.93
C HIS A 157 4.09 -2.30 4.94
N SER A 158 4.54 -1.14 5.37
CA SER A 158 5.58 -0.34 4.71
C SER A 158 6.66 0.03 5.72
N GLY A 159 7.91 0.15 5.30
CA GLY A 159 8.94 0.74 6.16
C GLY A 159 8.54 2.17 6.53
N ASP A 160 8.64 3.10 5.59
CA ASP A 160 8.37 4.52 5.84
C ASP A 160 7.25 5.11 4.95
N GLY A 161 6.71 4.33 4.03
CA GLY A 161 5.67 4.78 3.10
C GLY A 161 4.31 5.02 3.74
N ARG A 162 3.50 5.85 3.09
CA ARG A 162 2.11 6.07 3.44
C ARG A 162 1.27 4.82 3.13
N ILE A 163 0.33 4.50 4.02
CA ILE A 163 -0.65 3.44 3.79
C ILE A 163 -2.06 4.04 3.76
N GLU A 164 -2.73 3.91 2.63
CA GLU A 164 -4.12 4.32 2.43
C GLU A 164 -4.97 3.09 2.15
N SER A 165 -5.93 2.82 3.02
CA SER A 165 -6.83 1.68 2.89
C SER A 165 -8.29 2.12 3.02
N SER A 166 -9.11 1.76 2.04
CA SER A 166 -10.51 2.17 1.96
C SER A 166 -11.42 1.00 1.64
N SER A 167 -12.66 1.09 2.11
CA SER A 167 -13.69 0.04 1.88
C SER A 167 -13.25 -1.35 2.34
N MET A 168 -12.49 -1.41 3.42
CA MET A 168 -11.99 -2.66 3.99
C MET A 168 -13.10 -3.42 4.72
N ASP A 169 -13.01 -4.76 4.75
CA ASP A 169 -13.97 -5.57 5.49
C ASP A 169 -13.30 -6.81 6.11
N GLY A 170 -13.30 -6.90 7.43
CA GLY A 170 -12.76 -8.05 8.19
C GLY A 170 -11.74 -7.69 9.25
N ALA A 171 -10.66 -8.47 9.35
CA ALA A 171 -9.56 -8.22 10.27
C ALA A 171 -8.42 -7.49 9.54
N LEU A 172 -8.05 -6.32 10.05
CA LEU A 172 -7.01 -5.49 9.44
C LEU A 172 -5.86 -5.25 10.42
N LYS A 173 -4.65 -5.51 9.95
CA LYS A 173 -3.42 -5.09 10.60
C LYS A 173 -2.59 -4.24 9.65
N VAL A 174 -2.20 -3.04 10.11
CA VAL A 174 -1.41 -2.07 9.34
C VAL A 174 -0.22 -1.60 10.17
N ASP A 175 0.96 -1.68 9.60
CA ASP A 175 2.19 -1.21 10.24
C ASP A 175 3.00 -0.32 9.26
N THR A 176 3.54 0.79 9.74
CA THR A 176 4.57 1.57 9.02
C THR A 176 5.56 2.16 10.03
N GLY A 177 6.78 2.45 9.60
CA GLY A 177 7.76 3.16 10.43
C GLY A 177 7.26 4.57 10.72
N ASP A 178 7.46 5.49 9.79
CA ASP A 178 7.14 6.92 9.98
C ASP A 178 5.98 7.41 9.10
N GLY A 179 5.41 6.52 8.29
CA GLY A 179 4.35 6.84 7.35
C GLY A 179 3.01 7.19 8.00
N HIS A 180 2.23 8.00 7.30
CA HIS A 180 0.85 8.28 7.68
C HIS A 180 -0.06 7.09 7.31
N ILE A 181 -0.96 6.71 8.22
CA ILE A 181 -1.93 5.63 8.02
C ILE A 181 -3.34 6.22 7.90
N THR A 182 -4.03 5.94 6.80
CA THR A 182 -5.46 6.24 6.62
C THR A 182 -6.23 4.94 6.44
N ILE A 183 -7.27 4.74 7.23
CA ILE A 183 -8.07 3.51 7.26
C ILE A 183 -9.55 3.86 7.20
N ASP A 184 -10.28 3.20 6.30
CA ASP A 184 -11.74 3.23 6.25
C ASP A 184 -12.31 1.84 6.00
N GLY A 185 -13.34 1.44 6.74
CA GLY A 185 -13.99 0.14 6.53
C GLY A 185 -14.78 -0.40 7.72
N ARG A 186 -15.26 -1.62 7.58
CA ARG A 186 -15.89 -2.43 8.63
C ARG A 186 -14.88 -3.41 9.22
N PHE A 187 -14.71 -3.43 10.53
CA PHE A 187 -13.67 -4.21 11.17
C PHE A 187 -14.22 -5.16 12.23
N ASP A 188 -13.79 -6.41 12.18
CA ASP A 188 -13.92 -7.38 13.26
C ASP A 188 -12.72 -7.28 14.24
N SER A 189 -11.53 -6.95 13.70
CA SER A 189 -10.31 -6.62 14.44
C SER A 189 -9.57 -5.52 13.71
N LEU A 190 -8.98 -4.56 14.44
CA LEU A 190 -8.21 -3.46 13.89
C LEU A 190 -6.92 -3.26 14.69
N GLN A 191 -5.78 -3.38 14.03
CA GLN A 191 -4.49 -3.03 14.59
C GLN A 191 -3.79 -2.07 13.63
N ALA A 192 -3.41 -0.89 14.12
CA ALA A 192 -2.67 0.10 13.35
C ALA A 192 -1.50 0.64 14.16
N GLN A 193 -0.31 0.61 13.59
CA GLN A 193 0.89 1.08 14.26
C GLN A 193 1.75 1.91 13.33
N THR A 194 2.25 3.04 13.83
CA THR A 194 3.29 3.85 13.19
C THR A 194 4.27 4.38 14.24
N GLY A 195 5.49 4.68 13.84
CA GLY A 195 6.45 5.38 14.69
C GLY A 195 6.03 6.84 14.88
N ASP A 196 6.39 7.70 13.94
CA ASP A 196 6.15 9.15 14.06
C ASP A 196 4.92 9.64 13.28
N GLY A 197 4.38 8.81 12.41
CA GLY A 197 3.23 9.15 11.57
C GLY A 197 1.91 9.28 12.33
N SER A 198 0.95 9.95 11.73
CA SER A 198 -0.41 10.02 12.26
C SER A 198 -1.30 8.87 11.76
N ILE A 199 -2.31 8.51 12.55
CA ILE A 199 -3.31 7.50 12.22
C ILE A 199 -4.68 8.16 12.13
N ASP A 200 -5.31 8.08 10.96
CA ASP A 200 -6.70 8.47 10.74
C ASP A 200 -7.53 7.23 10.38
N ALA A 201 -8.32 6.75 11.32
CA ALA A 201 -9.14 5.55 11.14
C ALA A 201 -10.63 5.87 11.23
N SER A 202 -11.42 5.32 10.31
CA SER A 202 -12.87 5.45 10.27
C SER A 202 -13.52 4.07 10.22
N ALA A 203 -14.21 3.71 11.28
CA ALA A 203 -14.92 2.44 11.36
C ALA A 203 -16.38 2.62 10.89
N ALA A 204 -16.79 1.80 9.94
CA ALA A 204 -18.16 1.78 9.45
C ALA A 204 -19.10 1.03 10.40
N ALA A 205 -20.42 1.27 10.24
CA ALA A 205 -21.45 0.55 10.97
C ALA A 205 -21.33 -0.96 10.82
N GLY A 206 -21.60 -1.72 11.88
CA GLY A 206 -21.41 -3.17 11.95
C GLY A 206 -20.00 -3.62 12.30
N SER A 207 -19.08 -2.70 12.54
CA SER A 207 -17.77 -3.00 13.12
C SER A 207 -17.92 -3.56 14.53
N LYS A 208 -17.01 -4.45 14.93
CA LYS A 208 -17.02 -5.12 16.24
C LYS A 208 -15.62 -5.15 16.82
N VAL A 209 -15.52 -4.92 18.13
CA VAL A 209 -14.27 -5.09 18.86
C VAL A 209 -14.23 -6.50 19.46
N ALA A 210 -14.23 -7.53 18.59
CA ALA A 210 -14.31 -8.93 19.04
C ALA A 210 -12.98 -9.39 19.65
N ASP A 211 -11.88 -9.20 18.90
CA ASP A 211 -10.53 -9.65 19.28
C ASP A 211 -9.65 -8.49 19.80
N GLY A 212 -10.29 -7.40 20.20
CA GLY A 212 -9.60 -6.17 20.58
C GLY A 212 -9.17 -5.31 19.38
N TRP A 213 -9.12 -3.99 19.61
CA TRP A 213 -8.53 -3.05 18.68
C TRP A 213 -7.35 -2.35 19.34
N ALA A 214 -6.29 -2.10 18.57
CA ALA A 214 -5.11 -1.41 19.05
C ALA A 214 -4.61 -0.41 18.01
N LEU A 215 -4.58 0.88 18.37
CA LEU A 215 -3.99 1.94 17.57
C LEU A 215 -2.83 2.55 18.36
N HIS A 216 -1.66 2.60 17.74
CA HIS A 216 -0.45 3.10 18.38
C HIS A 216 0.33 4.01 17.42
N SER A 217 0.72 5.18 17.92
CA SER A 217 1.71 6.05 17.30
C SER A 217 2.76 6.44 18.33
N GLY A 218 4.02 6.56 17.92
CA GLY A 218 5.05 7.16 18.79
C GLY A 218 4.69 8.61 19.05
N ASP A 219 4.81 9.47 18.06
CA ASP A 219 4.66 10.91 18.22
C ASP A 219 3.45 11.52 17.49
N GLY A 220 2.83 10.77 16.60
CA GLY A 220 1.75 11.25 15.74
C GLY A 220 0.38 11.34 16.40
N ARG A 221 -0.49 12.17 15.83
CA ARG A 221 -1.89 12.25 16.22
C ARG A 221 -2.64 10.98 15.81
N ILE A 222 -3.57 10.55 16.67
CA ILE A 222 -4.51 9.47 16.35
C ILE A 222 -5.93 10.04 16.33
N THR A 223 -6.61 9.89 15.20
CA THR A 223 -8.04 10.20 15.06
C THR A 223 -8.79 8.90 14.77
N LEU A 224 -9.74 8.55 15.63
CA LEU A 224 -10.59 7.38 15.42
C LEU A 224 -12.06 7.82 15.34
N ARG A 225 -12.68 7.58 14.17
CA ARG A 225 -14.12 7.73 13.96
C ARG A 225 -14.81 6.40 14.21
N VAL A 226 -15.80 6.41 15.09
CA VAL A 226 -16.53 5.18 15.45
C VAL A 226 -18.03 5.34 15.18
N PRO A 227 -18.70 4.27 14.72
CA PRO A 227 -20.14 4.28 14.56
C PRO A 227 -20.84 4.30 15.92
N SER A 228 -22.04 4.86 15.96
CA SER A 228 -22.80 5.04 17.21
C SER A 228 -23.19 3.75 17.93
N ASP A 229 -23.15 2.61 17.24
CA ASP A 229 -23.48 1.27 17.74
C ASP A 229 -22.26 0.45 18.19
N LEU A 230 -21.06 1.01 18.11
CA LEU A 230 -19.86 0.31 18.55
C LEU A 230 -19.85 0.08 20.06
N ASN A 231 -19.71 -1.18 20.47
CA ASN A 231 -19.55 -1.58 21.87
C ASN A 231 -18.09 -1.90 22.16
N ALA A 232 -17.49 -1.20 23.12
CA ALA A 232 -16.08 -1.42 23.49
C ALA A 232 -15.77 -0.97 24.92
N GLU A 233 -14.73 -1.55 25.51
CA GLU A 233 -14.05 -0.97 26.67
C GLU A 233 -12.88 -0.13 26.16
N LEU A 234 -12.95 1.20 26.41
CA LEU A 234 -11.96 2.17 25.96
C LEU A 234 -10.83 2.31 26.97
N ASP A 235 -9.58 2.21 26.50
CA ASP A 235 -8.36 2.60 27.22
C ASP A 235 -7.51 3.48 26.29
N ALA A 236 -7.66 4.81 26.40
CA ALA A 236 -6.92 5.78 25.60
C ALA A 236 -5.91 6.53 26.49
N HIS A 237 -4.66 6.61 26.03
CA HIS A 237 -3.58 7.26 26.76
C HIS A 237 -2.57 7.93 25.83
N THR A 238 -2.10 9.12 26.23
CA THR A 238 -0.97 9.81 25.58
C THR A 238 0.03 10.29 26.66
N GLY A 239 1.30 10.38 26.29
CA GLY A 239 2.35 10.93 27.16
C GLY A 239 2.20 12.44 27.33
N ASP A 240 2.47 13.19 26.27
CA ASP A 240 2.49 14.68 26.32
C ASP A 240 1.32 15.33 25.53
N GLY A 241 0.43 14.55 24.93
CA GLY A 241 -0.74 15.05 24.22
C GLY A 241 -1.98 15.22 25.09
N SER A 242 -3.12 15.33 24.41
CA SER A 242 -4.44 15.33 25.03
C SER A 242 -5.35 14.26 24.42
N VAL A 243 -6.25 13.71 25.25
CA VAL A 243 -7.29 12.77 24.81
C VAL A 243 -8.63 13.48 24.79
N SER A 244 -9.26 13.57 23.63
CA SER A 244 -10.64 14.07 23.44
C SER A 244 -11.55 12.95 22.99
N VAL A 245 -12.73 12.84 23.60
CA VAL A 245 -13.72 11.81 23.26
C VAL A 245 -15.06 12.49 23.06
N ASP A 246 -15.48 12.61 21.79
CA ASP A 246 -16.70 13.29 21.36
C ASP A 246 -17.86 12.29 21.10
N VAL A 247 -17.80 11.13 21.76
CA VAL A 247 -18.86 10.12 21.77
C VAL A 247 -19.33 9.87 23.20
N PRO A 248 -20.59 9.47 23.41
CA PRO A 248 -21.08 9.13 24.75
C PRO A 248 -20.29 7.97 25.35
N ILE A 249 -19.66 8.20 26.50
CA ILE A 249 -18.96 7.16 27.26
C ILE A 249 -19.44 7.12 28.72
N THR A 250 -19.48 5.91 29.29
CA THR A 250 -19.60 5.75 30.72
C THR A 250 -18.21 5.62 31.30
N VAL A 251 -17.76 6.66 32.00
CA VAL A 251 -16.39 6.73 32.53
C VAL A 251 -16.23 5.76 33.72
N SER A 252 -15.13 5.02 33.69
CA SER A 252 -14.71 4.14 34.80
C SER A 252 -13.36 4.61 35.31
N GLY A 253 -13.35 5.46 36.35
CA GLY A 253 -12.11 5.96 36.95
C GLY A 253 -11.90 7.46 36.83
N THR A 254 -10.63 7.90 36.91
CA THR A 254 -10.27 9.33 36.85
C THR A 254 -10.10 9.79 35.41
N LEU A 255 -10.83 10.83 35.00
CA LEU A 255 -10.56 11.56 33.77
C LEU A 255 -9.43 12.56 34.03
N ASN A 256 -8.35 12.43 33.29
CA ASN A 256 -7.35 13.51 33.19
C ASN A 256 -7.13 13.83 31.71
N GLY A 257 -6.47 14.95 31.42
CA GLY A 257 -6.32 15.44 30.04
C GLY A 257 -5.52 14.49 29.11
N SER A 258 -4.78 13.55 29.65
CA SER A 258 -3.93 12.62 28.90
C SER A 258 -4.37 11.15 28.97
N SER A 259 -5.44 10.83 29.72
CA SER A 259 -5.92 9.44 29.81
C SER A 259 -7.42 9.39 30.03
N VAL A 260 -8.09 8.53 29.26
CA VAL A 260 -9.52 8.25 29.38
C VAL A 260 -9.75 6.76 29.40
N ARG A 261 -10.47 6.29 30.45
CA ARG A 261 -10.98 4.93 30.55
C ARG A 261 -12.47 4.91 30.72
N GLY A 262 -13.14 4.06 29.95
CA GLY A 262 -14.60 4.01 30.02
C GLY A 262 -15.18 2.95 29.12
N LYS A 263 -16.51 2.98 29.01
CA LYS A 263 -17.27 2.09 28.14
C LYS A 263 -18.00 2.85 27.08
N LEU A 264 -17.85 2.43 25.86
CA LEU A 264 -18.72 2.80 24.75
C LEU A 264 -19.93 1.88 24.76
N ASN A 265 -21.12 2.45 24.82
CA ASN A 265 -22.42 1.74 24.93
C ASN A 265 -22.38 0.67 26.04
N SER A 266 -22.62 -0.61 25.67
CA SER A 266 -22.66 -1.72 26.65
C SER A 266 -21.28 -2.22 27.08
N GLY A 267 -20.18 -1.67 26.57
CA GLY A 267 -18.85 -2.24 26.72
C GLY A 267 -18.66 -3.44 25.81
N GLY A 268 -17.55 -4.15 25.96
CA GLY A 268 -17.22 -5.29 25.09
C GLY A 268 -15.74 -5.57 25.04
N GLY A 269 -15.21 -5.83 23.84
CA GLY A 269 -13.78 -6.02 23.65
C GLY A 269 -12.99 -4.74 23.91
N LEU A 270 -11.69 -4.87 24.16
CA LEU A 270 -10.81 -3.77 24.50
C LEU A 270 -10.43 -2.94 23.26
N LEU A 271 -10.74 -1.65 23.30
CA LEU A 271 -10.24 -0.63 22.37
C LEU A 271 -9.10 0.13 23.04
N ARG A 272 -7.88 -0.18 22.67
CA ARG A 272 -6.67 0.49 23.18
C ARG A 272 -6.16 1.49 22.17
N ILE A 273 -5.93 2.73 22.60
CA ILE A 273 -5.34 3.78 21.79
C ILE A 273 -4.22 4.43 22.58
N SER A 274 -3.03 4.50 22.01
CA SER A 274 -1.88 5.10 22.69
C SER A 274 -1.02 5.92 21.72
N SER A 275 -0.58 7.08 22.20
CA SER A 275 0.42 7.92 21.54
C SER A 275 1.50 8.32 22.57
N GLY A 276 2.73 8.51 22.13
CA GLY A 276 3.75 9.13 22.98
C GLY A 276 3.42 10.61 23.16
N ASP A 277 3.62 11.41 22.14
CA ASP A 277 3.49 12.87 22.23
C ASP A 277 2.25 13.43 21.51
N GLY A 278 1.61 12.65 20.67
CA GLY A 278 0.46 13.07 19.87
C GLY A 278 -0.86 13.11 20.61
N SER A 279 -1.78 13.94 20.16
CA SER A 279 -3.14 13.97 20.70
C SER A 279 -4.02 12.87 20.11
N ILE A 280 -4.94 12.35 20.92
CA ILE A 280 -5.91 11.32 20.55
C ILE A 280 -7.30 11.94 20.47
N HIS A 281 -7.95 11.79 19.32
CA HIS A 281 -9.34 12.20 19.10
C HIS A 281 -10.21 11.00 18.78
N ILE A 282 -11.29 10.81 19.54
CA ILE A 282 -12.31 9.80 19.29
C ILE A 282 -13.62 10.51 19.03
N GLU A 283 -14.15 10.37 17.81
CA GLU A 283 -15.33 11.07 17.37
C GLU A 283 -16.33 10.14 16.70
N LYS A 284 -17.55 10.63 16.48
CA LYS A 284 -18.59 9.87 15.79
C LYS A 284 -18.37 9.96 14.26
N THR A 285 -18.59 8.84 13.57
CA THR A 285 -18.67 8.75 12.09
C THR A 285 -19.88 9.51 11.57
#